data_2acb49a4cbdf770a1563d9453c7b686f
#
_entry.id   2acb49a4cbdf770a1563d9453c7b686f
#
_cell.length_a   1.000
_cell.length_b   1.000
_cell.length_c   1.000
_cell.angle_alpha   90.00
_cell.angle_beta   90.00
_cell.angle_gamma   90.00
#
_symmetry.space_group_name_H-M   'P 1'
#
loop_
_entity.id
_entity.type
_entity.pdbx_description
1 polymer ?
#
loop_
_entity_poly.entity_id
_entity_poly.type
_entity_poly.pdbx_seq_one_letter_code
_entity_poly.pdbx_strand_id
1 'polypeptide(L)'
;MEITVQELAALDPKGYVLLDMRGSEAREYGSIPGSVGVSPEELSRYNGDRGKKVIIYCARGQVSLDAAIALRERSYDAYSLSGGYLAWLQDEMEKQEAAALCRQVEESIRKRFHSKIWCCFTRAIREYELVKEGDRIAVCISGGKDSMLMAKLFQELKLHNKFPFCLLYTSPSPRDSTSSR
;
A
#
# COMPACT_ATOMS: atom_id res chain seq x y z
N MET A 1 17.64 -15.75 2.34
CA MET A 1 16.39 -15.42 1.63
C MET A 1 15.73 -14.27 2.34
N GLU A 2 15.29 -13.29 1.58
CA GLU A 2 14.66 -12.08 2.10
C GLU A 2 13.28 -11.92 1.49
N ILE A 3 12.45 -11.17 2.19
CA ILE A 3 11.13 -10.74 1.74
C ILE A 3 11.07 -9.22 1.87
N THR A 4 10.52 -8.53 0.89
CA THR A 4 10.34 -7.08 0.92
C THR A 4 9.13 -6.67 1.77
N VAL A 5 9.05 -5.38 2.13
CA VAL A 5 7.89 -4.84 2.86
C VAL A 5 6.60 -4.99 2.05
N GLN A 6 6.68 -4.80 0.72
CA GLN A 6 5.54 -4.94 -0.20
C GLN A 6 5.06 -6.38 -0.30
N GLU A 7 5.99 -7.35 -0.37
CA GLU A 7 5.66 -8.78 -0.36
C GLU A 7 5.06 -9.19 0.97
N LEU A 8 5.59 -8.70 2.11
CA LEU A 8 5.01 -8.93 3.43
C LEU A 8 3.56 -8.41 3.50
N ALA A 9 3.32 -7.20 3.00
CA ALA A 9 1.99 -6.60 2.98
C ALA A 9 0.97 -7.36 2.12
N ALA A 10 1.44 -8.13 1.12
CA ALA A 10 0.60 -8.96 0.25
C ALA A 10 0.27 -10.35 0.83
N LEU A 11 0.92 -10.77 1.92
CA LEU A 11 0.68 -12.07 2.55
C LEU A 11 -0.60 -12.05 3.39
N ASP A 12 -1.28 -13.22 3.45
CA ASP A 12 -2.36 -13.43 4.41
C ASP A 12 -1.79 -13.42 5.85
N PRO A 13 -2.28 -12.52 6.74
CA PRO A 13 -1.81 -12.45 8.13
C PRO A 13 -1.92 -13.75 8.92
N LYS A 14 -2.79 -14.67 8.53
CA LYS A 14 -2.93 -15.99 9.15
C LYS A 14 -1.88 -17.00 8.69
N GLY A 15 -1.23 -16.73 7.56
CA GLY A 15 -0.27 -17.63 6.90
C GLY A 15 1.17 -17.48 7.40
N TYR A 16 1.46 -16.51 8.26
CA TYR A 16 2.81 -16.29 8.76
C TYR A 16 2.85 -15.90 10.25
N VAL A 17 4.05 -15.97 10.80
CA VAL A 17 4.40 -15.43 12.12
C VAL A 17 5.50 -14.39 11.91
N LEU A 18 5.34 -13.22 12.52
CA LEU A 18 6.30 -12.12 12.42
C LEU A 18 7.07 -11.98 13.75
N LEU A 19 8.39 -12.10 13.69
CA LEU A 19 9.27 -12.10 14.85
C LEU A 19 10.17 -10.86 14.87
N ASP A 20 10.13 -10.11 15.98
CA ASP A 20 10.94 -8.91 16.22
C ASP A 20 12.15 -9.24 17.08
N MET A 21 13.33 -9.24 16.49
CA MET A 21 14.62 -9.47 17.17
C MET A 21 15.23 -8.22 17.79
N ARG A 22 14.57 -7.07 17.73
CA ARG A 22 15.06 -5.86 18.39
C ARG A 22 14.90 -5.98 19.91
N GLY A 23 15.77 -5.33 20.64
CA GLY A 23 15.68 -5.28 22.12
C GLY A 23 14.35 -4.69 22.61
N SER A 24 13.98 -5.00 23.85
CA SER A 24 12.74 -4.52 24.49
C SER A 24 12.59 -3.00 24.41
N GLU A 25 13.66 -2.25 24.69
CA GLU A 25 13.66 -0.79 24.58
C GLU A 25 13.27 -0.29 23.19
N ALA A 26 13.84 -0.88 22.13
CA ALA A 26 13.51 -0.51 20.74
C ALA A 26 12.05 -0.82 20.39
N ARG A 27 11.46 -1.84 20.99
CA ARG A 27 10.06 -2.24 20.77
C ARG A 27 9.07 -1.31 21.50
N GLU A 28 9.48 -0.69 22.61
CA GLU A 28 8.66 0.33 23.32
C GLU A 28 8.38 1.56 22.43
N TYR A 29 9.32 1.91 21.55
CA TYR A 29 9.12 3.00 20.57
C TYR A 29 8.26 2.62 19.36
N GLY A 30 7.86 1.37 19.24
CA GLY A 30 6.99 0.85 18.18
C GLY A 30 7.52 -0.44 17.56
N SER A 31 6.61 -1.23 17.00
CA SER A 31 6.88 -2.49 16.31
C SER A 31 5.94 -2.66 15.12
N ILE A 32 6.28 -3.56 14.21
CA ILE A 32 5.38 -3.90 13.11
C ILE A 32 4.14 -4.59 13.70
N PRO A 33 2.92 -4.15 13.36
CA PRO A 33 1.71 -4.72 13.93
C PRO A 33 1.63 -6.24 13.79
N GLY A 34 1.25 -6.92 14.86
CA GLY A 34 1.16 -8.39 14.90
C GLY A 34 2.49 -9.11 15.10
N SER A 35 3.60 -8.39 15.27
CA SER A 35 4.89 -9.02 15.57
C SER A 35 5.00 -9.45 17.03
N VAL A 36 5.76 -10.50 17.26
CA VAL A 36 6.12 -11.02 18.58
C VAL A 36 7.59 -10.79 18.80
N GLY A 37 7.92 -10.14 19.93
CA GLY A 37 9.32 -9.94 20.31
C GLY A 37 9.99 -11.24 20.68
N VAL A 38 11.21 -11.44 20.20
CA VAL A 38 12.00 -12.66 20.46
C VAL A 38 13.47 -12.31 20.68
N SER A 39 14.07 -12.90 21.71
CA SER A 39 15.53 -12.83 21.92
C SER A 39 16.27 -13.85 21.04
N PRO A 40 17.59 -13.68 20.81
CA PRO A 40 18.37 -14.67 20.10
C PRO A 40 18.33 -16.06 20.74
N GLU A 41 18.27 -16.13 22.08
CA GLU A 41 18.18 -17.38 22.85
C GLU A 41 16.81 -18.06 22.63
N GLU A 42 15.73 -17.30 22.67
CA GLU A 42 14.39 -17.82 22.39
C GLU A 42 14.27 -18.28 20.94
N LEU A 43 14.85 -17.54 19.99
CA LEU A 43 14.85 -17.92 18.57
C LEU A 43 15.63 -19.24 18.33
N SER A 44 16.73 -19.46 19.05
CA SER A 44 17.47 -20.73 18.96
C SER A 44 16.65 -21.94 19.42
N ARG A 45 15.67 -21.72 20.30
CA ARG A 45 14.75 -22.74 20.83
C ARG A 45 13.36 -22.65 20.19
N TYR A 46 13.20 -21.81 19.16
CA TYR A 46 11.90 -21.61 18.53
C TYR A 46 11.28 -22.94 18.08
N ASN A 47 10.03 -23.15 18.50
CA ASN A 47 9.27 -24.35 18.19
C ASN A 47 7.83 -24.01 17.76
N GLY A 48 7.69 -23.05 16.84
CA GLY A 48 6.41 -22.62 16.31
C GLY A 48 5.87 -23.56 15.22
N ASP A 49 4.71 -23.22 14.69
CA ASP A 49 4.02 -23.97 13.65
C ASP A 49 4.85 -24.00 12.35
N ARG A 50 5.21 -25.18 11.89
CA ARG A 50 5.98 -25.42 10.66
C ARG A 50 5.15 -25.24 9.39
N GLY A 51 3.83 -25.19 9.51
CA GLY A 51 2.93 -24.91 8.40
C GLY A 51 2.84 -23.42 8.04
N LYS A 52 3.42 -22.56 8.87
CA LYS A 52 3.43 -21.10 8.64
C LYS A 52 4.80 -20.60 8.22
N LYS A 53 4.81 -19.54 7.41
CA LYS A 53 6.03 -18.79 7.13
C LYS A 53 6.52 -18.09 8.41
N VAL A 54 7.82 -18.10 8.66
CA VAL A 54 8.42 -17.36 9.78
C VAL A 54 9.16 -16.16 9.20
N ILE A 55 8.67 -14.98 9.44
CA ILE A 55 9.29 -13.74 8.97
C ILE A 55 9.96 -13.08 10.16
N ILE A 56 11.24 -12.80 10.03
CA ILE A 56 12.07 -12.27 11.10
C ILE A 56 12.57 -10.89 10.70
N TYR A 57 12.56 -9.95 11.62
CA TYR A 57 13.18 -8.67 11.38
C TYR A 57 14.02 -8.17 12.56
N CYS A 58 15.02 -7.40 12.23
CA CYS A 58 15.80 -6.60 13.15
C CYS A 58 15.73 -5.13 12.75
N ALA A 59 16.60 -4.27 13.25
CA ALA A 59 16.57 -2.85 12.91
C ALA A 59 16.80 -2.58 11.40
N ARG A 60 17.77 -3.27 10.78
CA ARG A 60 18.23 -3.03 9.39
C ARG A 60 18.26 -4.28 8.48
N GLY A 61 17.79 -5.42 8.94
CA GLY A 61 17.72 -6.66 8.14
C GLY A 61 18.98 -7.55 8.21
N GLN A 62 20.11 -7.11 8.73
CA GLN A 62 21.37 -7.88 8.72
C GLN A 62 21.33 -9.07 9.69
N VAL A 63 21.08 -8.83 10.96
CA VAL A 63 21.06 -9.89 11.99
C VAL A 63 19.91 -10.88 11.78
N SER A 64 18.78 -10.41 11.27
CA SER A 64 17.63 -11.26 10.96
C SER A 64 17.86 -12.18 9.76
N LEU A 65 18.80 -11.85 8.88
CA LEU A 65 19.16 -12.74 7.77
C LEU A 65 19.84 -14.02 8.28
N ASP A 66 20.83 -13.88 9.17
CA ASP A 66 21.51 -15.02 9.79
C ASP A 66 20.52 -15.89 10.58
N ALA A 67 19.62 -15.25 11.31
CA ALA A 67 18.57 -15.91 12.05
C ALA A 67 17.60 -16.70 11.14
N ALA A 68 17.23 -16.14 9.99
CA ALA A 68 16.38 -16.82 9.01
C ALA A 68 17.09 -18.04 8.41
N ILE A 69 18.40 -17.95 8.14
CA ILE A 69 19.22 -19.07 7.67
C ILE A 69 19.22 -20.19 8.70
N ALA A 70 19.50 -19.87 9.96
CA ALA A 70 19.53 -20.85 11.05
C ALA A 70 18.19 -21.58 11.26
N LEU A 71 17.05 -20.86 11.11
CA LEU A 71 15.74 -21.50 11.18
C LEU A 71 15.46 -22.39 9.97
N ARG A 72 15.94 -22.04 8.79
CA ARG A 72 15.81 -22.89 7.59
C ARG A 72 16.59 -24.20 7.71
N GLU A 73 17.77 -24.19 8.32
CA GLU A 73 18.52 -25.40 8.63
C GLU A 73 17.72 -26.35 9.54
N ARG A 74 16.80 -25.80 10.34
CA ARG A 74 15.86 -26.54 11.17
C ARG A 74 14.54 -26.87 10.46
N SER A 75 14.47 -26.71 9.12
CA SER A 75 13.30 -27.01 8.27
C SER A 75 12.08 -26.10 8.51
N TYR A 76 12.31 -24.84 8.92
CA TYR A 76 11.27 -23.79 8.90
C TYR A 76 11.27 -23.05 7.57
N ASP A 77 10.11 -22.62 7.09
CA ASP A 77 10.00 -21.70 5.95
C ASP A 77 10.24 -20.25 6.42
N ALA A 78 11.51 -19.92 6.67
CA ALA A 78 11.94 -18.68 7.32
C ALA A 78 12.52 -17.66 6.33
N TYR A 79 12.19 -16.38 6.55
CA TYR A 79 12.62 -15.24 5.74
C TYR A 79 13.05 -14.08 6.63
N SER A 80 14.03 -13.30 6.18
CA SER A 80 14.38 -12.01 6.79
C SER A 80 13.63 -10.90 6.06
N LEU A 81 13.10 -9.93 6.81
CA LEU A 81 12.55 -8.71 6.22
C LEU A 81 13.69 -7.82 5.72
N SER A 82 13.74 -7.61 4.40
CA SER A 82 14.78 -6.79 3.77
C SER A 82 14.73 -5.35 4.27
N GLY A 83 15.88 -4.82 4.71
CA GLY A 83 15.98 -3.52 5.35
C GLY A 83 15.37 -3.41 6.76
N GLY A 84 14.77 -4.49 7.27
CA GLY A 84 14.27 -4.61 8.62
C GLY A 84 13.16 -3.61 8.98
N TYR A 85 13.12 -3.23 10.27
CA TYR A 85 12.14 -2.27 10.78
C TYR A 85 12.23 -0.88 10.13
N LEU A 86 13.44 -0.44 9.76
CA LEU A 86 13.63 0.86 9.11
C LEU A 86 12.96 0.92 7.74
N ALA A 87 13.08 -0.14 6.92
CA ALA A 87 12.43 -0.19 5.61
C ALA A 87 10.88 -0.18 5.76
N TRP A 88 10.37 -0.91 6.73
CA TRP A 88 8.94 -0.89 7.03
C TRP A 88 8.46 0.49 7.49
N LEU A 89 9.22 1.16 8.36
CA LEU A 89 8.88 2.49 8.85
C LEU A 89 8.88 3.53 7.72
N GLN A 90 9.85 3.47 6.81
CA GLN A 90 9.90 4.33 5.62
C GLN A 90 8.68 4.12 4.71
N ASP A 91 8.33 2.88 4.42
CA ASP A 91 7.15 2.52 3.62
C ASP A 91 5.84 3.04 4.27
N GLU A 92 5.72 2.94 5.58
CA GLU A 92 4.56 3.48 6.31
C GLU A 92 4.51 5.03 6.28
N MET A 93 5.66 5.71 6.40
CA MET A 93 5.73 7.16 6.28
C MET A 93 5.33 7.63 4.87
N GLU A 94 5.84 6.99 3.83
CA GLU A 94 5.48 7.30 2.44
C GLU A 94 3.98 7.10 2.17
N LYS A 95 3.39 6.02 2.70
CA LYS A 95 1.94 5.79 2.61
C LYS A 95 1.12 6.88 3.30
N GLN A 96 1.56 7.31 4.49
CA GLN A 96 0.88 8.36 5.24
C GLN A 96 0.97 9.72 4.53
N GLU A 97 2.13 10.06 3.98
CA GLU A 97 2.32 11.29 3.19
C GLU A 97 1.46 11.27 1.92
N ALA A 98 1.44 10.17 1.18
CA ALA A 98 0.60 10.00 0.01
C ALA A 98 -0.89 10.14 0.36
N ALA A 99 -1.34 9.53 1.46
CA ALA A 99 -2.72 9.63 1.93
C ALA A 99 -3.08 11.06 2.39
N ALA A 100 -2.14 11.77 3.00
CA ALA A 100 -2.32 13.17 3.39
C ALA A 100 -2.45 14.09 2.17
N LEU A 101 -1.57 13.90 1.18
CA LEU A 101 -1.63 14.63 -0.10
C LEU A 101 -2.95 14.38 -0.84
N CYS A 102 -3.39 13.13 -0.91
CA CYS A 102 -4.70 12.81 -1.51
C CYS A 102 -5.84 13.55 -0.83
N ARG A 103 -5.89 13.58 0.51
CA ARG A 103 -6.90 14.32 1.26
C ARG A 103 -6.86 15.83 0.98
N GLN A 104 -5.68 16.43 0.89
CA GLN A 104 -5.52 17.85 0.56
C GLN A 104 -6.05 18.17 -0.84
N VAL A 105 -5.81 17.31 -1.84
CA VAL A 105 -6.34 17.47 -3.20
C VAL A 105 -7.85 17.39 -3.20
N GLU A 106 -8.45 16.40 -2.52
CA GLU A 106 -9.90 16.24 -2.39
C GLU A 106 -10.54 17.45 -1.72
N GLU A 107 -9.97 17.92 -0.63
CA GLU A 107 -10.44 19.12 0.06
C GLU A 107 -10.34 20.38 -0.81
N SER A 108 -9.28 20.52 -1.59
CA SER A 108 -9.14 21.63 -2.54
C SER A 108 -10.21 21.61 -3.61
N ILE A 109 -10.59 20.46 -4.15
CA ILE A 109 -11.68 20.31 -5.13
C ILE A 109 -13.02 20.70 -4.47
N ARG A 110 -13.28 20.24 -3.26
CA ARG A 110 -14.54 20.48 -2.55
C ARG A 110 -14.71 21.92 -2.05
N LYS A 111 -13.62 22.60 -1.66
CA LYS A 111 -13.65 23.95 -1.09
C LYS A 111 -13.16 25.02 -2.07
N ARG A 112 -11.87 25.01 -2.36
CA ARG A 112 -11.23 26.10 -3.13
C ARG A 112 -11.67 26.16 -4.59
N PHE A 113 -11.84 25.01 -5.21
CA PHE A 113 -12.18 24.88 -6.63
C PHE A 113 -13.62 24.40 -6.88
N HIS A 114 -14.44 24.39 -5.83
CA HIS A 114 -15.81 23.91 -5.92
C HIS A 114 -16.62 24.59 -7.04
N SER A 115 -16.69 25.91 -7.06
CA SER A 115 -17.47 26.66 -8.06
C SER A 115 -16.87 26.58 -9.46
N LYS A 116 -15.53 26.61 -9.57
CA LYS A 116 -14.83 26.69 -10.87
C LYS A 116 -14.66 25.34 -11.56
N ILE A 117 -14.47 24.27 -10.79
CA ILE A 117 -14.21 22.94 -11.35
C ILE A 117 -15.36 21.99 -11.05
N TRP A 118 -15.67 21.76 -9.77
CA TRP A 118 -16.67 20.76 -9.38
C TRP A 118 -18.07 21.07 -9.91
N CYS A 119 -18.54 22.30 -9.73
CA CYS A 119 -19.86 22.70 -10.22
C CYS A 119 -19.96 22.65 -11.76
N CYS A 120 -18.90 23.03 -12.47
CA CYS A 120 -18.88 22.94 -13.94
C CYS A 120 -18.90 21.47 -14.40
N PHE A 121 -18.08 20.62 -13.77
CA PHE A 121 -18.01 19.20 -14.06
C PHE A 121 -19.37 18.50 -13.82
N THR A 122 -19.97 18.68 -12.62
CA THR A 122 -21.26 18.05 -12.28
C THR A 122 -22.41 18.60 -13.11
N ARG A 123 -22.36 19.87 -13.52
CA ARG A 123 -23.32 20.46 -14.45
C ARG A 123 -23.22 19.76 -15.81
N ALA A 124 -22.02 19.61 -16.36
CA ALA A 124 -21.82 18.93 -17.65
C ALA A 124 -22.31 17.46 -17.60
N ILE A 125 -21.95 16.73 -16.53
CA ILE A 125 -22.42 15.35 -16.33
C ILE A 125 -23.95 15.27 -16.42
N ARG A 126 -24.65 16.21 -15.77
CA ARG A 126 -26.11 16.22 -15.70
C ARG A 126 -26.75 16.75 -16.99
N GLU A 127 -26.23 17.84 -17.54
CA GLU A 127 -26.78 18.50 -18.72
C GLU A 127 -26.71 17.64 -19.97
N TYR A 128 -25.58 16.92 -20.13
CA TYR A 128 -25.34 16.04 -21.28
C TYR A 128 -25.61 14.56 -20.97
N GLU A 129 -26.16 14.25 -19.80
CA GLU A 129 -26.44 12.86 -19.36
C GLU A 129 -25.23 11.91 -19.54
N LEU A 130 -24.03 12.40 -19.18
CA LEU A 130 -22.78 11.67 -19.46
C LEU A 130 -22.57 10.44 -18.55
N VAL A 131 -23.32 10.34 -17.45
CA VAL A 131 -23.25 9.21 -16.53
C VAL A 131 -24.66 8.78 -16.14
N LYS A 132 -24.97 7.50 -16.35
CA LYS A 132 -26.24 6.86 -16.02
C LYS A 132 -26.05 5.74 -15.02
N GLU A 133 -27.15 5.30 -14.42
CA GLU A 133 -27.14 4.16 -13.50
C GLU A 133 -26.63 2.89 -14.20
N GLY A 134 -25.70 2.18 -13.56
CA GLY A 134 -25.10 0.96 -14.08
C GLY A 134 -23.98 1.16 -15.10
N ASP A 135 -23.66 2.39 -15.47
CA ASP A 135 -22.57 2.67 -16.41
C ASP A 135 -21.20 2.15 -15.93
N ARG A 136 -20.37 1.79 -16.90
CA ARG A 136 -18.96 1.41 -16.68
C ARG A 136 -18.07 2.46 -17.35
N ILE A 137 -17.50 3.34 -16.54
CA ILE A 137 -16.71 4.48 -17.00
C ILE A 137 -15.22 4.13 -16.89
N ALA A 138 -14.48 4.23 -17.98
CA ALA A 138 -13.03 4.09 -18.01
C ALA A 138 -12.37 5.47 -18.06
N VAL A 139 -11.54 5.80 -17.07
CA VAL A 139 -10.72 7.00 -17.08
C VAL A 139 -9.28 6.63 -17.46
N CYS A 140 -8.83 7.11 -18.62
CA CYS A 140 -7.48 6.87 -19.13
C CYS A 140 -6.49 7.84 -18.44
N ILE A 141 -5.57 7.31 -17.65
CA ILE A 141 -4.55 8.10 -16.93
C ILE A 141 -3.28 8.11 -17.78
N SER A 142 -3.04 9.24 -18.48
CA SER A 142 -1.84 9.43 -19.31
C SER A 142 -0.60 9.94 -18.54
N GLY A 143 -0.74 10.16 -17.20
CA GLY A 143 0.30 10.78 -16.38
C GLY A 143 0.29 12.31 -16.39
N GLY A 144 -0.52 12.95 -17.25
CA GLY A 144 -0.70 14.39 -17.28
C GLY A 144 -1.66 14.89 -16.20
N LYS A 145 -1.51 16.17 -15.81
CA LYS A 145 -2.33 16.82 -14.77
C LYS A 145 -3.83 16.74 -15.04
N ASP A 146 -4.24 16.82 -16.32
CA ASP A 146 -5.64 16.85 -16.70
C ASP A 146 -6.31 15.48 -16.56
N SER A 147 -5.62 14.40 -16.94
CA SER A 147 -6.10 13.04 -16.73
C SER A 147 -6.17 12.66 -15.26
N MET A 148 -5.23 13.14 -14.44
CA MET A 148 -5.25 12.94 -12.99
C MET A 148 -6.39 13.73 -12.33
N LEU A 149 -6.64 14.98 -12.77
CA LEU A 149 -7.78 15.76 -12.29
C LEU A 149 -9.10 15.08 -12.66
N MET A 150 -9.24 14.59 -13.91
CA MET A 150 -10.43 13.87 -14.36
C MET A 150 -10.67 12.62 -13.52
N ALA A 151 -9.63 11.83 -13.24
CA ALA A 151 -9.72 10.65 -12.38
C ALA A 151 -10.25 11.02 -10.97
N LYS A 152 -9.73 12.10 -10.37
CA LYS A 152 -10.17 12.60 -9.06
C LYS A 152 -11.62 13.11 -9.09
N LEU A 153 -12.02 13.82 -10.13
CA LEU A 153 -13.39 14.31 -10.26
C LEU A 153 -14.40 13.16 -10.38
N PHE A 154 -14.10 12.12 -11.14
CA PHE A 154 -14.93 10.92 -11.22
C PHE A 154 -14.94 10.12 -9.91
N GLN A 155 -13.84 10.09 -9.19
CA GLN A 155 -13.77 9.46 -7.85
C GLN A 155 -14.69 10.19 -6.87
N GLU A 156 -14.64 11.52 -6.83
CA GLU A 156 -15.54 12.33 -6.01
C GLU A 156 -17.00 12.19 -6.45
N LEU A 157 -17.26 12.15 -7.76
CA LEU A 157 -18.61 11.91 -8.28
C LEU A 157 -19.16 10.57 -7.78
N LYS A 158 -18.36 9.50 -7.82
CA LYS A 158 -18.76 8.17 -7.34
C LYS A 158 -19.14 8.17 -5.87
N LEU A 159 -18.46 8.96 -5.03
CA LEU A 159 -18.77 9.08 -3.60
C LEU A 159 -20.07 9.84 -3.31
N HIS A 160 -20.44 10.79 -4.18
CA HIS A 160 -21.55 11.71 -3.94
C HIS A 160 -22.75 11.53 -4.88
N ASN A 161 -22.66 10.60 -5.83
CA ASN A 161 -23.73 10.38 -6.79
C ASN A 161 -24.89 9.62 -6.18
N LYS A 162 -26.12 9.88 -6.71
CA LYS A 162 -27.37 9.28 -6.22
C LYS A 162 -27.59 7.84 -6.69
N PHE A 163 -26.89 7.42 -7.72
CA PHE A 163 -26.99 6.08 -8.31
C PHE A 163 -25.61 5.46 -8.51
N PRO A 164 -25.49 4.12 -8.45
CA PRO A 164 -24.20 3.44 -8.60
C PRO A 164 -23.75 3.40 -10.07
N PHE A 165 -22.44 3.55 -10.27
CA PHE A 165 -21.76 3.28 -11.53
C PHE A 165 -20.37 2.66 -11.25
N CYS A 166 -19.83 1.96 -12.23
CA CYS A 166 -18.49 1.35 -12.13
C CYS A 166 -17.45 2.31 -12.70
N LEU A 167 -16.36 2.52 -11.95
CA LEU A 167 -15.23 3.34 -12.37
C LEU A 167 -13.99 2.48 -12.52
N LEU A 168 -13.38 2.52 -13.70
CA LEU A 168 -12.17 1.81 -14.07
C LEU A 168 -11.06 2.82 -14.38
N TYR A 169 -9.85 2.53 -13.97
CA TYR A 169 -8.67 3.30 -14.33
C TYR A 169 -7.78 2.49 -15.26
N THR A 170 -7.35 3.11 -16.36
CA THR A 170 -6.38 2.51 -17.28
C THR A 170 -5.14 3.38 -17.35
N SER A 171 -3.96 2.76 -17.21
CA SER A 171 -2.70 3.42 -17.52
C SER A 171 -2.32 3.11 -18.97
N PRO A 172 -1.59 4.01 -19.68
CA PRO A 172 -1.08 3.70 -21.01
C PRO A 172 -0.16 2.48 -20.92
N SER A 173 -0.33 1.56 -21.87
CA SER A 173 0.58 0.43 -22.02
C SER A 173 1.98 0.95 -22.38
N PRO A 174 3.07 0.31 -21.91
CA PRO A 174 4.43 0.66 -22.32
C PRO A 174 4.65 0.68 -23.83
N ARG A 175 3.75 0.04 -24.63
CA ARG A 175 3.78 0.02 -26.08
C ARG A 175 3.26 1.31 -26.74
N ASP A 176 2.49 2.13 -26.01
CA ASP A 176 1.86 3.35 -26.56
C ASP A 176 2.75 4.59 -26.41
N SER A 177 3.91 4.47 -25.76
CA SER A 177 4.83 5.58 -25.49
C SER A 177 5.79 5.91 -26.66
N THR A 178 5.69 5.24 -27.82
CA THR A 178 6.60 5.41 -28.95
C THR A 178 6.05 6.27 -30.09
N SER A 179 4.95 6.99 -29.91
CA SER A 179 4.38 7.85 -30.95
C SER A 179 4.20 9.29 -30.47
N SER A 180 5.31 10.00 -30.30
CA SER A 180 5.34 11.48 -30.27
C SER A 180 6.75 11.93 -30.66
N ARG A 181 7.00 12.06 -31.91
CA ARG A 181 7.98 12.98 -32.48
C ARG A 181 7.27 14.10 -33.21
#